data_6fc2645a0e83814a14ae25ae3bede4c8
#
_entry.id   6fc2645a0e83814a14ae25ae3bede4c8
#
_cell.length_a   1.000
_cell.length_b   1.000
_cell.length_c   1.000
_cell.angle_alpha   90.00
_cell.angle_beta   90.00
_cell.angle_gamma   90.00
#
_symmetry.space_group_name_H-M   'P 1'
#
loop_
_entity.id
_entity.type
_entity.pdbx_description
1 polymer ?
#
loop_
_entity_poly.entity_id
_entity_poly.type
_entity_poly.pdbx_seq_one_letter_code
_entity_poly.pdbx_strand_id
1 'polypeptide(L)'
;VKEKASTDAISVVESKEEKLEFLEFPYQHYAGDQYWVPPXKMEQKKLVDTEKNPFFNNAEIELFLAYHNDKLVGRIAAIIDHRYNEYHNAKTGFFGFFECINRQQTAKLMFRVVEDWLSSRGMEDMLGPANPGMMDEIGILVNGFAKYPSILMPYHKEYYDSLLKSVGLEKAMDLLTYEVNQDNVDRHRMNRAVEIVARRLPGIQIRKIRLKKIKEEIQIIQKILMRHGKITGAIFR
;
A
#
# COMPACT_ATOMS: atom_id res chain seq x y z
N VAL A 1 -42.18 9.22 16.97
CA VAL A 1 -41.24 9.04 15.85
C VAL A 1 -40.40 7.83 16.15
N LYS A 2 -40.64 6.70 15.45
CA LYS A 2 -39.77 5.52 15.57
C LYS A 2 -38.41 5.87 14.93
N GLU A 3 -37.37 5.94 15.72
CA GLU A 3 -36.01 6.03 15.21
C GLU A 3 -35.76 4.82 14.29
N LYS A 4 -35.47 5.06 13.02
CA LYS A 4 -35.10 4.01 12.09
C LYS A 4 -33.76 3.44 12.59
N ALA A 5 -33.71 2.15 12.86
CA ALA A 5 -32.48 1.52 13.32
C ALA A 5 -31.37 1.78 12.32
N SER A 6 -30.27 2.30 12.81
CA SER A 6 -29.07 2.58 11.98
C SER A 6 -28.50 1.28 11.44
N THR A 7 -28.40 1.16 10.13
CA THR A 7 -28.00 -0.09 9.46
C THR A 7 -26.64 0.06 8.80
N ASP A 8 -25.69 -0.75 9.23
CA ASP A 8 -24.40 -0.92 8.56
C ASP A 8 -24.45 -2.20 7.72
N ALA A 9 -23.89 -2.16 6.53
CA ALA A 9 -23.83 -3.31 5.63
C ALA A 9 -22.46 -3.34 4.91
N ILE A 10 -21.96 -4.56 4.67
CA ILE A 10 -20.78 -4.77 3.83
C ILE A 10 -21.22 -5.58 2.62
N SER A 11 -20.82 -5.18 1.42
CA SER A 11 -21.02 -5.97 0.20
C SER A 11 -19.69 -6.34 -0.43
N VAL A 12 -19.65 -7.51 -1.03
CA VAL A 12 -18.55 -7.89 -1.94
C VAL A 12 -18.76 -7.16 -3.27
N VAL A 13 -17.68 -6.74 -3.89
CA VAL A 13 -17.70 -6.06 -5.19
C VAL A 13 -17.79 -7.12 -6.29
N GLU A 14 -18.98 -7.30 -6.87
CA GLU A 14 -19.22 -8.31 -7.90
C GLU A 14 -19.45 -7.70 -9.29
N SER A 15 -19.98 -6.47 -9.34
CA SER A 15 -20.33 -5.80 -10.58
C SER A 15 -19.31 -4.76 -11.00
N LYS A 16 -19.37 -4.35 -12.27
CA LYS A 16 -18.54 -3.25 -12.79
C LYS A 16 -18.90 -1.91 -12.13
N GLU A 17 -20.16 -1.75 -11.80
CA GLU A 17 -20.69 -0.56 -11.14
C GLU A 17 -20.12 -0.44 -9.73
N GLU A 18 -20.17 -1.51 -8.95
CA GLU A 18 -19.58 -1.56 -7.60
C GLU A 18 -18.05 -1.38 -7.64
N LYS A 19 -17.40 -1.96 -8.65
CA LYS A 19 -15.95 -1.74 -8.84
C LYS A 19 -15.65 -0.27 -9.11
N LEU A 20 -16.51 0.41 -9.85
CA LEU A 20 -16.38 1.84 -10.07
C LEU A 20 -16.59 2.62 -8.76
N GLU A 21 -17.60 2.28 -7.97
CA GLU A 21 -17.83 2.88 -6.65
C GLU A 21 -16.62 2.71 -5.73
N PHE A 22 -16.04 1.50 -5.71
CA PHE A 22 -14.82 1.21 -4.95
C PHE A 22 -13.68 2.14 -5.36
N LEU A 23 -13.48 2.34 -6.65
CA LEU A 23 -12.39 3.17 -7.18
C LEU A 23 -12.65 4.68 -6.97
N GLU A 24 -13.91 5.10 -7.02
CA GLU A 24 -14.28 6.52 -6.89
C GLU A 24 -14.39 6.99 -5.45
N PHE A 25 -14.58 6.10 -4.48
CA PHE A 25 -14.81 6.46 -3.08
C PHE A 25 -13.73 7.42 -2.52
N PRO A 26 -12.41 7.22 -2.71
CA PRO A 26 -11.43 8.16 -2.17
C PRO A 26 -11.58 9.60 -2.69
N TYR A 27 -12.01 9.75 -3.94
CA TYR A 27 -12.17 11.09 -4.53
C TYR A 27 -13.32 11.86 -3.86
N GLN A 28 -14.34 11.15 -3.38
CA GLN A 28 -15.42 11.74 -2.59
C GLN A 28 -14.98 11.93 -1.12
N HIS A 29 -14.30 10.94 -0.56
CA HIS A 29 -13.88 10.92 0.83
C HIS A 29 -12.89 12.05 1.17
N TYR A 30 -11.98 12.35 0.25
CA TYR A 30 -10.98 13.42 0.42
C TYR A 30 -11.38 14.72 -0.29
N ALA A 31 -12.61 14.85 -0.78
CA ALA A 31 -13.05 16.05 -1.47
C ALA A 31 -12.85 17.29 -0.57
N GLY A 32 -12.13 18.28 -1.07
CA GLY A 32 -11.82 19.50 -0.32
C GLY A 32 -10.60 19.41 0.61
N ASP A 33 -9.97 18.27 0.70
CA ASP A 33 -8.72 18.13 1.50
C ASP A 33 -7.56 18.77 0.72
N GLN A 34 -6.92 19.75 1.34
CA GLN A 34 -5.88 20.57 0.70
C GLN A 34 -4.64 19.75 0.33
N TYR A 35 -4.29 18.76 1.14
CA TYR A 35 -3.02 18.03 0.98
C TYR A 35 -3.19 16.69 0.26
N TRP A 36 -4.41 16.23 0.08
CA TRP A 36 -4.63 14.98 -0.65
C TRP A 36 -4.35 15.19 -2.15
N VAL A 37 -3.51 14.34 -2.73
CA VAL A 37 -3.18 14.37 -4.16
C VAL A 37 -3.93 13.21 -4.83
N PRO A 38 -4.98 13.48 -5.63
CA PRO A 38 -5.75 12.41 -6.26
C PRO A 38 -4.91 11.61 -7.27
N PRO A 39 -4.83 10.31 -7.13
CA PRO A 39 -4.12 9.48 -8.11
C PRO A 39 -4.86 9.39 -9.44
N UNK A 40 -4.32 9.06 -10.49
CA UNK A 40 -4.74 8.94 -11.58
C UNK A 40 -5.53 7.93 -11.69
N LYS A 41 -6.85 8.03 -11.92
CA LYS A 41 -7.90 6.99 -11.94
C LYS A 41 -7.53 5.78 -12.79
N MET A 42 -6.87 6.01 -13.92
CA MET A 42 -6.40 4.93 -14.81
C MET A 42 -5.40 4.01 -14.10
N GLU A 43 -4.52 4.57 -13.29
CA GLU A 43 -3.57 3.76 -12.49
C GLU A 43 -4.30 2.98 -11.40
N GLN A 44 -5.26 3.60 -10.72
CA GLN A 44 -6.06 2.91 -9.70
C GLN A 44 -6.82 1.72 -10.30
N LYS A 45 -7.35 1.86 -11.51
CA LYS A 45 -8.02 0.75 -12.23
C LYS A 45 -7.04 -0.40 -12.50
N LYS A 46 -5.79 -0.08 -12.89
CA LYS A 46 -4.77 -1.12 -13.15
C LYS A 46 -4.39 -1.89 -11.88
N LEU A 47 -4.33 -1.21 -10.73
CA LEU A 47 -3.93 -1.85 -9.47
C LEU A 47 -4.87 -3.00 -9.08
N VAL A 48 -6.16 -2.87 -9.35
CA VAL A 48 -7.17 -3.90 -9.01
C VAL A 48 -7.64 -4.72 -10.21
N ASP A 49 -6.93 -4.64 -11.35
CA ASP A 49 -7.27 -5.41 -12.56
C ASP A 49 -6.62 -6.79 -12.48
N THR A 50 -7.39 -7.78 -12.05
CA THR A 50 -6.89 -9.14 -11.84
C THR A 50 -6.48 -9.85 -13.12
N GLU A 51 -6.95 -9.37 -14.29
CA GLU A 51 -6.59 -9.96 -15.60
C GLU A 51 -5.29 -9.38 -16.17
N LYS A 52 -4.99 -8.11 -15.88
CA LYS A 52 -3.89 -7.38 -16.53
C LYS A 52 -2.72 -7.06 -15.61
N ASN A 53 -2.96 -6.95 -14.30
CA ASN A 53 -1.89 -6.66 -13.36
C ASN A 53 -1.10 -7.95 -13.06
N PRO A 54 0.20 -8.00 -13.42
CA PRO A 54 1.01 -9.21 -13.20
C PRO A 54 1.13 -9.65 -11.74
N PHE A 55 0.84 -8.77 -10.79
CA PHE A 55 0.79 -9.11 -9.36
C PHE A 55 -0.15 -10.30 -9.12
N PHE A 56 -1.31 -10.29 -9.79
CA PHE A 56 -2.35 -11.31 -9.60
C PHE A 56 -2.05 -12.65 -10.28
N ASN A 57 -0.90 -12.80 -10.96
CA ASN A 57 -0.44 -14.12 -11.39
C ASN A 57 -0.12 -15.03 -10.19
N ASN A 58 0.14 -14.43 -9.02
CA ASN A 58 0.51 -15.16 -7.79
C ASN A 58 -0.17 -14.55 -6.55
N ALA A 59 -1.30 -13.89 -6.73
CA ALA A 59 -2.01 -13.24 -5.64
C ALA A 59 -3.52 -13.32 -5.85
N GLU A 60 -4.26 -13.23 -4.76
CA GLU A 60 -5.72 -13.17 -4.75
C GLU A 60 -6.16 -11.84 -4.13
N ILE A 61 -7.30 -11.34 -4.55
CA ILE A 61 -7.89 -10.13 -3.99
C ILE A 61 -9.42 -10.26 -3.95
N GLU A 62 -10.01 -9.76 -2.86
CA GLU A 62 -11.45 -9.55 -2.77
C GLU A 62 -11.69 -8.10 -2.33
N LEU A 63 -12.62 -7.44 -2.98
CA LEU A 63 -12.93 -6.03 -2.74
C LEU A 63 -14.26 -5.91 -2.00
N PHE A 64 -14.32 -5.03 -1.00
CA PHE A 64 -15.52 -4.84 -0.18
C PHE A 64 -15.88 -3.36 -0.10
N LEU A 65 -17.18 -3.07 -0.12
CA LEU A 65 -17.77 -1.76 0.10
C LEU A 65 -18.56 -1.75 1.41
N ALA A 66 -18.43 -0.67 2.15
CA ALA A 66 -19.14 -0.48 3.42
C ALA A 66 -20.20 0.63 3.27
N TYR A 67 -21.41 0.32 3.68
CA TYR A 67 -22.55 1.24 3.64
C TYR A 67 -23.07 1.52 5.04
N HIS A 68 -23.53 2.74 5.26
CA HIS A 68 -24.25 3.16 6.47
C HIS A 68 -25.49 3.91 6.05
N ASN A 69 -26.69 3.39 6.40
CA ASN A 69 -27.96 3.93 5.96
C ASN A 69 -28.00 4.15 4.45
N ASP A 70 -27.61 3.13 3.68
CA ASP A 70 -27.56 3.10 2.22
C ASP A 70 -26.55 4.08 1.58
N LYS A 71 -25.72 4.75 2.38
CA LYS A 71 -24.64 5.62 1.85
C LYS A 71 -23.32 4.88 1.91
N LEU A 72 -22.55 4.94 0.83
CA LEU A 72 -21.20 4.39 0.79
C LEU A 72 -20.30 5.20 1.75
N VAL A 73 -19.68 4.51 2.71
CA VAL A 73 -18.90 5.12 3.80
C VAL A 73 -17.51 4.52 3.96
N GLY A 74 -17.18 3.49 3.19
CA GLY A 74 -15.85 2.89 3.25
C GLY A 74 -15.62 1.85 2.17
N ARG A 75 -14.35 1.52 2.00
CA ARG A 75 -13.90 0.43 1.11
C ARG A 75 -12.70 -0.26 1.74
N ILE A 76 -12.50 -1.54 1.44
CA ILE A 76 -11.33 -2.31 1.88
C ILE A 76 -11.13 -3.49 0.93
N ALA A 77 -9.90 -3.97 0.83
CA ALA A 77 -9.59 -5.20 0.10
C ALA A 77 -8.94 -6.22 1.03
N ALA A 78 -9.24 -7.49 0.85
CA ALA A 78 -8.49 -8.62 1.38
C ALA A 78 -7.58 -9.15 0.28
N ILE A 79 -6.32 -9.44 0.60
CA ILE A 79 -5.31 -9.82 -0.40
C ILE A 79 -4.45 -10.96 0.16
N ILE A 80 -4.12 -11.93 -0.70
CA ILE A 80 -3.13 -12.96 -0.40
C ILE A 80 -2.04 -12.89 -1.48
N ASP A 81 -0.80 -12.69 -1.06
CA ASP A 81 0.37 -12.75 -1.94
C ASP A 81 1.08 -14.09 -1.68
N HIS A 82 0.88 -15.05 -2.59
CA HIS A 82 1.45 -16.39 -2.45
C HIS A 82 2.98 -16.39 -2.52
N ARG A 83 3.59 -15.45 -3.28
CA ARG A 83 5.06 -15.32 -3.34
C ARG A 83 5.63 -14.82 -2.00
N TYR A 84 4.95 -13.87 -1.38
CA TYR A 84 5.33 -13.39 -0.05
C TYR A 84 5.31 -14.56 0.94
N ASN A 85 4.22 -15.31 0.96
CA ASN A 85 4.04 -16.43 1.89
C ASN A 85 5.05 -17.55 1.62
N GLU A 86 5.31 -17.89 0.37
CA GLU A 86 6.33 -18.87 -0.01
C GLU A 86 7.73 -18.41 0.43
N TYR A 87 8.08 -17.16 0.16
CA TYR A 87 9.40 -16.60 0.48
C TYR A 87 9.65 -16.55 1.98
N HIS A 88 8.64 -16.15 2.76
CA HIS A 88 8.76 -15.98 4.21
C HIS A 88 8.38 -17.24 5.00
N ASN A 89 7.94 -18.30 4.33
CA ASN A 89 7.36 -19.49 4.95
C ASN A 89 6.27 -19.08 5.96
N ALA A 90 5.35 -18.23 5.50
CA ALA A 90 4.32 -17.59 6.33
C ALA A 90 2.92 -17.93 5.83
N LYS A 91 1.92 -17.58 6.61
CA LYS A 91 0.49 -17.62 6.25
C LYS A 91 -0.12 -16.25 6.53
N THR A 92 0.47 -15.23 5.93
CA THR A 92 0.07 -13.83 6.12
C THR A 92 -0.88 -13.41 5.02
N GLY A 93 -2.03 -12.90 5.41
CA GLY A 93 -2.92 -12.15 4.54
C GLY A 93 -2.62 -10.66 4.62
N PHE A 94 -3.19 -9.91 3.70
CA PHE A 94 -3.03 -8.45 3.69
C PHE A 94 -4.39 -7.79 3.59
N PHE A 95 -4.52 -6.62 4.23
CA PHE A 95 -5.60 -5.71 3.88
C PHE A 95 -5.01 -4.55 3.08
N GLY A 96 -5.82 -3.99 2.20
CA GLY A 96 -5.39 -2.85 1.39
C GLY A 96 -6.57 -1.96 0.97
N PHE A 97 -6.25 -0.88 0.29
CA PHE A 97 -7.24 0.08 -0.23
C PHE A 97 -8.22 0.55 0.86
N PHE A 98 -7.79 0.53 2.12
CA PHE A 98 -8.66 0.86 3.25
C PHE A 98 -8.94 2.35 3.30
N GLU A 99 -10.21 2.68 3.14
CA GLU A 99 -10.75 4.02 3.32
C GLU A 99 -12.05 3.92 4.10
N CYS A 100 -12.21 4.77 5.10
CA CYS A 100 -13.39 4.71 5.96
C CYS A 100 -13.66 6.08 6.56
N ILE A 101 -14.93 6.45 6.70
CA ILE A 101 -15.32 7.60 7.52
C ILE A 101 -14.90 7.34 8.97
N ASN A 102 -14.81 8.39 9.78
CA ASN A 102 -14.43 8.24 11.21
C ASN A 102 -15.56 7.57 12.00
N ARG A 103 -15.70 6.24 11.82
CA ARG A 103 -16.77 5.46 12.47
C ARG A 103 -16.26 4.05 12.78
N GLN A 104 -16.01 3.81 14.08
CA GLN A 104 -15.43 2.55 14.57
C GLN A 104 -16.27 1.32 14.19
N GLN A 105 -17.60 1.43 14.26
CA GLN A 105 -18.49 0.31 13.96
C GLN A 105 -18.35 -0.13 12.50
N THR A 106 -18.26 0.82 11.58
CA THR A 106 -18.03 0.53 10.15
C THR A 106 -16.67 -0.15 9.95
N ALA A 107 -15.60 0.39 10.56
CA ALA A 107 -14.26 -0.21 10.48
C ALA A 107 -14.27 -1.65 11.02
N LYS A 108 -14.90 -1.90 12.17
CA LYS A 108 -15.01 -3.25 12.75
C LYS A 108 -15.66 -4.24 11.80
N LEU A 109 -16.74 -3.86 11.13
CA LEU A 109 -17.41 -4.73 10.17
C LEU A 109 -16.53 -4.99 8.94
N MET A 110 -15.82 -3.96 8.45
CA MET A 110 -14.91 -4.10 7.31
C MET A 110 -13.77 -5.07 7.63
N PHE A 111 -13.14 -4.91 8.79
CA PHE A 111 -12.03 -5.80 9.18
C PHE A 111 -12.52 -7.22 9.43
N ARG A 112 -13.70 -7.39 10.00
CA ARG A 112 -14.29 -8.71 10.22
C ARG A 112 -14.46 -9.49 8.90
N VAL A 113 -15.00 -8.88 7.85
CA VAL A 113 -15.15 -9.58 6.56
C VAL A 113 -13.80 -9.90 5.93
N VAL A 114 -12.79 -9.04 6.11
CA VAL A 114 -11.42 -9.32 5.64
C VAL A 114 -10.83 -10.51 6.42
N GLU A 115 -10.95 -10.51 7.74
CA GLU A 115 -10.50 -11.60 8.61
C GLU A 115 -11.17 -12.93 8.24
N ASP A 116 -12.49 -12.91 8.04
CA ASP A 116 -13.27 -14.11 7.65
C ASP A 116 -12.79 -14.63 6.28
N TRP A 117 -12.57 -13.75 5.30
CA TRP A 117 -12.08 -14.11 3.96
C TRP A 117 -10.67 -14.71 4.03
N LEU A 118 -9.76 -14.08 4.76
CA LEU A 118 -8.36 -14.52 4.92
C LEU A 118 -8.29 -15.84 5.68
N SER A 119 -9.00 -15.97 6.80
CA SER A 119 -8.97 -17.20 7.62
C SER A 119 -9.58 -18.39 6.88
N SER A 120 -10.63 -18.17 6.07
CA SER A 120 -11.22 -19.23 5.25
C SER A 120 -10.25 -19.80 4.20
N ARG A 121 -9.17 -19.03 3.91
CA ARG A 121 -8.10 -19.42 2.98
C ARG A 121 -6.81 -19.82 3.68
N GLY A 122 -6.87 -20.03 5.00
CA GLY A 122 -5.77 -20.56 5.80
C GLY A 122 -4.73 -19.54 6.23
N MET A 123 -5.04 -18.25 6.13
CA MET A 123 -4.14 -17.21 6.66
C MET A 123 -4.29 -17.14 8.19
N GLU A 124 -3.18 -16.93 8.89
CA GLU A 124 -3.10 -16.94 10.35
C GLU A 124 -2.86 -15.55 10.92
N ASP A 125 -2.35 -14.64 10.12
CA ASP A 125 -2.16 -13.25 10.52
C ASP A 125 -2.48 -12.30 9.35
N MET A 126 -2.52 -10.99 9.65
CA MET A 126 -2.85 -9.98 8.65
C MET A 126 -1.96 -8.75 8.83
N LEU A 127 -1.39 -8.30 7.73
CA LEU A 127 -0.59 -7.06 7.65
C LEU A 127 -1.25 -6.05 6.71
N GLY A 128 -0.89 -4.79 6.85
CA GLY A 128 -1.36 -3.77 5.92
C GLY A 128 -1.28 -2.35 6.47
N PRO A 129 -1.83 -1.42 5.71
CA PRO A 129 -2.37 -1.62 4.37
C PRO A 129 -1.30 -1.80 3.29
N ALA A 130 -1.66 -2.55 2.22
CA ALA A 130 -0.84 -2.73 1.02
C ALA A 130 -1.74 -2.57 -0.22
N ASN A 131 -1.34 -1.79 -1.21
CA ASN A 131 -2.23 -1.36 -2.29
C ASN A 131 -1.66 -1.66 -3.70
N PRO A 132 -1.74 -2.91 -4.26
CA PRO A 132 -2.13 -4.14 -3.56
C PRO A 132 -0.98 -4.89 -2.91
N GLY A 133 0.27 -4.63 -3.28
CA GLY A 133 1.43 -5.39 -2.82
C GLY A 133 2.40 -4.58 -2.00
N MET A 134 3.36 -5.26 -1.38
CA MET A 134 4.37 -4.64 -0.53
C MET A 134 5.36 -3.73 -1.28
N MET A 135 5.35 -3.77 -2.62
CA MET A 135 6.18 -2.90 -3.47
C MET A 135 5.40 -1.69 -4.00
N ASP A 136 4.12 -1.59 -3.67
CA ASP A 136 3.26 -0.48 -4.04
C ASP A 136 3.14 0.50 -2.85
N GLU A 137 2.03 1.21 -2.75
CA GLU A 137 1.79 2.11 -1.62
C GLU A 137 1.44 1.28 -0.37
N ILE A 138 2.19 1.46 0.72
CA ILE A 138 2.00 0.70 1.97
C ILE A 138 1.96 1.62 3.19
N GLY A 139 1.28 1.14 4.23
CA GLY A 139 1.21 1.81 5.53
C GLY A 139 0.19 2.94 5.58
N ILE A 140 0.08 3.56 6.74
CA ILE A 140 -0.76 4.73 6.94
C ILE A 140 0.10 5.94 7.33
N LEU A 141 -0.38 7.13 6.98
CA LEU A 141 0.24 8.37 7.42
C LEU A 141 -0.04 8.56 8.91
N VAL A 142 1.02 8.76 9.72
CA VAL A 142 0.90 9.02 11.16
C VAL A 142 1.56 10.34 11.57
N ASN A 143 2.30 10.95 10.67
CA ASN A 143 2.92 12.26 10.90
C ASN A 143 3.15 12.95 9.55
N GLY A 144 3.00 14.27 9.51
CA GLY A 144 3.19 15.04 8.29
C GLY A 144 1.89 15.35 7.53
N PHE A 145 0.76 15.37 8.21
CA PHE A 145 -0.57 15.59 7.62
C PHE A 145 -0.72 16.90 6.86
N ALA A 146 0.11 17.89 7.15
CA ALA A 146 0.12 19.20 6.49
C ALA A 146 1.19 19.30 5.40
N LYS A 147 1.51 18.19 4.75
CA LYS A 147 2.45 18.11 3.62
C LYS A 147 1.86 17.29 2.48
N TYR A 148 2.18 17.66 1.25
CA TYR A 148 1.80 16.87 0.09
C TYR A 148 2.61 15.57 0.09
N PRO A 149 1.97 14.42 -0.13
CA PRO A 149 2.71 13.17 -0.25
C PRO A 149 3.54 13.14 -1.52
N SER A 150 4.69 12.48 -1.47
CA SER A 150 5.47 12.15 -2.67
C SER A 150 4.90 10.90 -3.34
N ILE A 151 5.41 10.58 -4.53
CA ILE A 151 4.98 9.40 -5.29
C ILE A 151 5.13 8.14 -4.44
N LEU A 152 4.11 7.31 -4.41
CA LEU A 152 4.01 6.06 -3.63
C LEU A 152 4.02 6.26 -2.11
N MET A 153 3.78 7.48 -1.64
CA MET A 153 3.62 7.74 -0.22
C MET A 153 2.13 7.83 0.12
N PRO A 154 1.69 7.14 1.19
CA PRO A 154 0.28 7.19 1.57
C PRO A 154 -0.10 8.57 2.13
N TYR A 155 -1.36 8.93 1.95
CA TYR A 155 -1.98 10.07 2.62
C TYR A 155 -3.28 9.61 3.27
N HIS A 156 -3.43 9.94 4.57
CA HIS A 156 -4.63 9.56 5.34
C HIS A 156 -5.01 10.71 6.28
N LYS A 157 -6.27 10.73 6.66
CA LYS A 157 -6.77 11.65 7.70
C LYS A 157 -6.24 11.22 9.09
N GLU A 158 -6.09 12.16 9.99
CA GLU A 158 -5.46 11.93 11.30
C GLU A 158 -6.10 10.80 12.13
N TYR A 159 -7.39 10.57 11.96
CA TYR A 159 -8.12 9.58 12.76
C TYR A 159 -7.83 8.11 12.37
N TYR A 160 -7.14 7.86 11.24
CA TYR A 160 -6.93 6.48 10.75
C TYR A 160 -6.15 5.61 11.76
N ASP A 161 -5.11 6.15 12.38
CA ASP A 161 -4.33 5.41 13.39
C ASP A 161 -5.23 4.93 14.54
N SER A 162 -6.05 5.84 15.09
CA SER A 162 -6.97 5.48 16.18
C SER A 162 -8.06 4.51 15.72
N LEU A 163 -8.51 4.64 14.46
CA LEU A 163 -9.53 3.76 13.89
C LEU A 163 -8.98 2.33 13.74
N LEU A 164 -7.76 2.17 13.23
CA LEU A 164 -7.11 0.86 13.10
C LEU A 164 -6.83 0.22 14.47
N LYS A 165 -6.41 1.00 15.44
CA LYS A 165 -6.25 0.52 16.82
C LYS A 165 -7.57 0.04 17.42
N SER A 166 -8.69 0.70 17.10
CA SER A 166 -10.01 0.35 17.62
C SER A 166 -10.51 -1.01 17.12
N VAL A 167 -9.96 -1.53 16.02
CA VAL A 167 -10.29 -2.86 15.47
C VAL A 167 -9.28 -3.93 15.89
N GLY A 168 -8.33 -3.59 16.78
CA GLY A 168 -7.38 -4.55 17.33
C GLY A 168 -6.05 -4.65 16.60
N LEU A 169 -5.80 -3.80 15.61
CA LEU A 169 -4.52 -3.81 14.91
C LEU A 169 -3.45 -3.10 15.73
N GLU A 170 -2.23 -3.62 15.65
CA GLU A 170 -1.06 -3.06 16.32
C GLU A 170 -0.02 -2.62 15.28
N LYS A 171 0.80 -1.66 15.68
CA LYS A 171 1.87 -1.16 14.80
C LYS A 171 2.91 -2.25 14.54
N ALA A 172 3.11 -2.61 13.28
CA ALA A 172 4.14 -3.55 12.88
C ALA A 172 5.51 -2.89 12.74
N MET A 173 5.59 -1.72 12.07
CA MET A 173 6.84 -0.98 11.92
C MET A 173 6.60 0.48 11.58
N ASP A 174 7.62 1.30 11.73
CA ASP A 174 7.63 2.69 11.25
C ASP A 174 8.38 2.78 9.91
N LEU A 175 7.78 3.45 8.95
CA LEU A 175 8.41 3.81 7.68
C LEU A 175 8.77 5.29 7.74
N LEU A 176 10.06 5.60 7.69
CA LEU A 176 10.55 6.98 7.82
C LEU A 176 10.87 7.57 6.45
N THR A 177 10.29 8.73 6.16
CA THR A 177 10.56 9.47 4.94
C THR A 177 11.49 10.66 5.26
N TYR A 178 12.55 10.80 4.46
CA TYR A 178 13.52 11.87 4.61
C TYR A 178 13.45 12.82 3.42
N GLU A 179 13.29 14.10 3.72
CA GLU A 179 13.37 15.15 2.70
C GLU A 179 14.84 15.52 2.49
N VAL A 180 15.33 15.31 1.28
CA VAL A 180 16.71 15.61 0.89
C VAL A 180 16.72 16.70 -0.18
N ASN A 181 17.41 17.79 0.08
CA ASN A 181 17.59 18.90 -0.85
C ASN A 181 19.03 19.38 -0.84
N GLN A 182 19.35 20.34 -1.70
CA GLN A 182 20.73 20.83 -1.85
C GLN A 182 21.30 21.49 -0.58
N ASP A 183 20.42 22.03 0.26
CA ASP A 183 20.83 22.79 1.44
C ASP A 183 21.08 21.89 2.66
N ASN A 184 20.41 20.71 2.70
CA ASN A 184 20.56 19.79 3.84
C ASN A 184 21.47 18.58 3.55
N VAL A 185 22.13 18.57 2.37
CA VAL A 185 23.08 17.51 2.02
C VAL A 185 24.51 17.95 2.35
N ASP A 186 25.17 17.19 3.22
CA ASP A 186 26.59 17.36 3.48
C ASP A 186 27.42 16.80 2.31
N ARG A 187 27.70 17.66 1.33
CA ARG A 187 28.44 17.28 0.13
C ARG A 187 29.86 16.83 0.45
N HIS A 188 30.49 17.41 1.46
CA HIS A 188 31.84 17.00 1.87
C HIS A 188 31.87 15.56 2.37
N ARG A 189 30.93 15.24 3.24
CA ARG A 189 30.75 13.86 3.77
C ARG A 189 30.42 12.86 2.66
N MET A 190 29.56 13.24 1.72
CA MET A 190 29.22 12.39 0.57
C MET A 190 30.42 12.14 -0.35
N ASN A 191 31.16 13.18 -0.69
CA ASN A 191 32.35 13.06 -1.55
C ASN A 191 33.41 12.17 -0.90
N ARG A 192 33.62 12.34 0.40
CA ARG A 192 34.56 11.48 1.18
C ARG A 192 34.11 10.02 1.15
N ALA A 193 32.78 9.75 1.29
CA ALA A 193 32.24 8.39 1.21
C ALA A 193 32.47 7.80 -0.19
N VAL A 194 32.25 8.58 -1.25
CA VAL A 194 32.50 8.13 -2.64
C VAL A 194 33.97 7.76 -2.83
N GLU A 195 34.90 8.57 -2.32
CA GLU A 195 36.34 8.28 -2.41
C GLU A 195 36.70 6.98 -1.68
N ILE A 196 36.16 6.76 -0.49
CA ILE A 196 36.40 5.54 0.29
C ILE A 196 35.89 4.31 -0.50
N VAL A 197 34.67 4.39 -1.04
CA VAL A 197 34.08 3.31 -1.83
C VAL A 197 34.92 3.03 -3.09
N ALA A 198 35.35 4.08 -3.80
CA ALA A 198 36.17 3.94 -5.01
C ALA A 198 37.50 3.25 -4.73
N ARG A 199 38.12 3.56 -3.59
CA ARG A 199 39.38 2.90 -3.18
C ARG A 199 39.19 1.44 -2.78
N ARG A 200 38.09 1.14 -2.07
CA ARG A 200 37.81 -0.22 -1.54
C ARG A 200 37.26 -1.17 -2.61
N LEU A 201 36.58 -0.61 -3.60
CA LEU A 201 35.87 -1.39 -4.62
C LEU A 201 36.18 -0.88 -6.04
N PRO A 202 37.46 -1.02 -6.49
CA PRO A 202 37.89 -0.44 -7.77
C PRO A 202 37.21 -1.04 -9.01
N GLY A 203 36.52 -2.18 -8.86
CA GLY A 203 35.77 -2.79 -9.95
C GLY A 203 34.35 -2.24 -10.16
N ILE A 204 33.87 -1.34 -9.28
CA ILE A 204 32.53 -0.78 -9.45
C ILE A 204 32.58 0.30 -10.53
N GLN A 205 31.65 0.20 -11.49
CA GLN A 205 31.45 1.19 -12.55
C GLN A 205 30.07 1.82 -12.39
N ILE A 206 30.05 3.14 -12.29
CA ILE A 206 28.82 3.94 -12.29
C ILE A 206 28.64 4.52 -13.68
N ARG A 207 27.53 4.22 -14.31
CA ARG A 207 27.20 4.69 -15.66
C ARG A 207 25.72 5.01 -15.81
N LYS A 208 25.39 5.77 -16.81
CA LYS A 208 23.99 6.07 -17.15
C LYS A 208 23.31 4.86 -17.78
N ILE A 209 21.99 4.75 -17.57
CA ILE A 209 21.14 3.73 -18.24
C ILE A 209 21.10 4.04 -19.74
N ARG A 210 21.25 3.01 -20.56
CA ARG A 210 21.15 3.10 -22.03
C ARG A 210 19.69 2.86 -22.42
N LEU A 211 18.92 3.93 -22.58
CA LEU A 211 17.48 3.84 -22.88
C LEU A 211 17.19 3.03 -24.16
N LYS A 212 18.05 3.12 -25.18
CA LYS A 212 17.91 2.34 -26.42
C LYS A 212 18.06 0.82 -26.19
N LYS A 213 18.62 0.41 -25.05
CA LYS A 213 18.81 -0.99 -24.65
C LYS A 213 18.07 -1.33 -23.36
N ILE A 214 16.91 -0.71 -23.16
CA ILE A 214 16.19 -0.78 -21.88
C ILE A 214 15.93 -2.24 -21.41
N LYS A 215 15.64 -3.16 -22.32
CA LYS A 215 15.42 -4.57 -21.96
C LYS A 215 16.65 -5.22 -21.32
N GLU A 216 17.86 -4.94 -21.87
CA GLU A 216 19.12 -5.42 -21.29
C GLU A 216 19.37 -4.75 -19.91
N GLU A 217 19.11 -3.45 -19.82
CA GLU A 217 19.32 -2.68 -18.59
C GLU A 217 18.39 -3.17 -17.47
N ILE A 218 17.13 -3.49 -17.78
CA ILE A 218 16.17 -4.06 -16.82
C ILE A 218 16.72 -5.38 -16.26
N GLN A 219 17.22 -6.26 -17.10
CA GLN A 219 17.79 -7.54 -16.65
C GLN A 219 18.99 -7.33 -15.71
N ILE A 220 19.84 -6.34 -15.99
CA ILE A 220 20.97 -5.99 -15.13
C ILE A 220 20.47 -5.48 -13.77
N ILE A 221 19.49 -4.57 -13.79
CA ILE A 221 18.88 -4.01 -12.57
C ILE A 221 18.25 -5.13 -11.73
N GLN A 222 17.45 -6.00 -12.36
CA GLN A 222 16.83 -7.15 -11.68
C GLN A 222 17.89 -8.03 -11.02
N LYS A 223 18.97 -8.34 -11.73
CA LYS A 223 20.07 -9.16 -11.21
C LYS A 223 20.72 -8.54 -9.95
N ILE A 224 20.93 -7.22 -9.98
CA ILE A 224 21.48 -6.48 -8.85
C ILE A 224 20.51 -6.51 -7.67
N LEU A 225 19.23 -6.21 -7.91
CA LEU A 225 18.19 -6.18 -6.87
C LEU A 225 18.01 -7.55 -6.21
N MET A 226 17.90 -8.61 -7.01
CA MET A 226 17.71 -9.97 -6.49
C MET A 226 18.91 -10.45 -5.67
N ARG A 227 20.13 -10.06 -6.07
CA ARG A 227 21.35 -10.44 -5.34
C ARG A 227 21.47 -9.70 -4.01
N HIS A 228 21.17 -8.42 -3.99
CA HIS A 228 21.30 -7.60 -2.79
C HIS A 228 20.07 -7.71 -1.86
N GLY A 229 18.88 -7.87 -2.40
CA GLY A 229 17.66 -8.04 -1.62
C GLY A 229 17.72 -9.24 -0.68
N LYS A 230 18.31 -10.33 -1.13
CA LYS A 230 18.54 -11.52 -0.29
C LYS A 230 19.48 -11.25 0.89
N ILE A 231 20.45 -10.35 0.71
CA ILE A 231 21.46 -10.04 1.73
C ILE A 231 20.94 -9.03 2.74
N THR A 232 20.26 -8.00 2.28
CA THR A 232 19.83 -6.87 3.13
C THR A 232 18.43 -7.08 3.73
N GLY A 233 17.66 -7.97 3.17
CA GLY A 233 16.25 -8.15 3.56
C GLY A 233 15.36 -6.94 3.26
N ALA A 234 15.91 -5.93 2.59
CA ALA A 234 15.24 -4.63 2.44
C ALA A 234 14.10 -4.65 1.41
N ILE A 235 14.13 -5.62 0.49
CA ILE A 235 13.16 -5.66 -0.62
C ILE A 235 12.04 -6.67 -0.36
N PHE A 236 12.27 -7.63 0.55
CA PHE A 236 11.35 -8.74 0.78
C PHE A 236 11.13 -9.08 2.27
N ARG A 237 11.19 -8.09 3.15
CA ARG A 237 10.82 -8.23 4.56
C ARG A 237 9.60 -7.37 4.88
#